data_0b3d8b5090df16b887d4d423298931ad
#
_entry.id   0b3d8b5090df16b887d4d423298931ad
#
_cell.length_a   1.000
_cell.length_b   1.000
_cell.length_c   1.000
_cell.angle_alpha   90.00
_cell.angle_beta   90.00
_cell.angle_gamma   90.00
#
_symmetry.space_group_name_H-M   'P 1'
#
loop_
_entity.id
_entity.type
_entity.pdbx_description
1 polymer ?
#
loop_
_entity_poly.entity_id
_entity_poly.type
_entity_poly.pdbx_seq_one_letter_code
_entity_poly.pdbx_strand_id
1 'polypeptide(L)'
;MPPLHLGLILPNYGERLDVERLVGTALAAEEAGFDSGWVTDHLLAPPEHAGIYGSIAEPLVSLGFLAARTTRLQLGVSALVVPQRNPLVVLKQLTTLDFLSKGRIVTAVAAGWMENEFALLGADFEHRGRTLNEWLRVAASAFEQMPGLLRFDSGEGWLAPALVRPGGPELWVAGISPQTLRRAALTGVWHPVALPPDELRPMLEELRTRRPDSRVIPRVSAYFQDEPRRGVDERGRYAVAGPPEWIAERLAAYVDVGCDGFVVNLDYDAPGLEDRLWRFAEQVVPSLGN
;
A
#
# COMPACT_ATOMS: atom_id res chain seq x y z
N MET A 1 -8.87 22.06 3.86
CA MET A 1 -8.84 20.59 3.82
C MET A 1 -7.57 20.14 4.51
N PRO A 2 -7.49 18.95 5.13
CA PRO A 2 -6.21 18.42 5.57
C PRO A 2 -5.28 18.27 4.35
N PRO A 3 -3.94 18.33 4.53
CA PRO A 3 -3.01 18.14 3.44
C PRO A 3 -3.21 16.74 2.80
N LEU A 4 -3.06 16.67 1.47
CA LEU A 4 -3.16 15.41 0.73
C LEU A 4 -2.02 14.47 1.14
N HIS A 5 -2.33 13.20 1.39
CA HIS A 5 -1.32 12.18 1.61
C HIS A 5 -0.66 11.77 0.30
N LEU A 6 0.66 11.90 0.20
CA LEU A 6 1.45 11.54 -0.97
C LEU A 6 2.36 10.34 -0.68
N GLY A 7 2.07 9.22 -1.30
CA GLY A 7 2.89 8.01 -1.24
C GLY A 7 3.54 7.68 -2.58
N LEU A 8 4.66 6.99 -2.56
CA LEU A 8 5.39 6.53 -3.74
C LEU A 8 5.55 5.01 -3.73
N ILE A 9 5.31 4.32 -4.86
CA ILE A 9 5.70 2.93 -5.02
C ILE A 9 7.20 2.83 -5.21
N LEU A 10 7.85 2.09 -4.33
CA LEU A 10 9.28 1.84 -4.34
C LEU A 10 9.62 0.61 -5.21
N PRO A 11 10.82 0.58 -5.82
CA PRO A 11 11.22 -0.47 -6.78
C PRO A 11 11.71 -1.74 -6.07
N ASN A 12 10.84 -2.41 -5.28
CA ASN A 12 11.17 -3.68 -4.62
C ASN A 12 10.96 -4.91 -5.50
N TYR A 13 10.60 -4.75 -6.78
CA TYR A 13 10.39 -5.83 -7.75
C TYR A 13 10.59 -5.33 -9.19
N GLY A 14 10.68 -6.28 -10.13
CA GLY A 14 10.89 -6.03 -11.54
C GLY A 14 12.28 -6.43 -12.01
N GLU A 15 12.55 -6.28 -13.30
CA GLU A 15 13.83 -6.66 -13.92
C GLU A 15 15.01 -5.84 -13.39
N ARG A 16 14.73 -4.63 -12.90
CA ARG A 16 15.71 -3.69 -12.35
C ARG A 16 15.75 -3.68 -10.83
N LEU A 17 15.35 -4.80 -10.20
CA LEU A 17 15.47 -4.94 -8.74
C LEU A 17 16.95 -4.84 -8.34
N ASP A 18 17.25 -3.80 -7.57
CA ASP A 18 18.58 -3.50 -7.07
C ASP A 18 18.47 -2.80 -5.71
N VAL A 19 19.37 -3.12 -4.78
CA VAL A 19 19.31 -2.63 -3.39
C VAL A 19 19.63 -1.15 -3.28
N GLU A 20 20.61 -0.65 -4.04
CA GLU A 20 20.98 0.76 -4.02
C GLU A 20 19.88 1.62 -4.62
N ARG A 21 19.25 1.13 -5.68
CA ARG A 21 18.09 1.78 -6.29
C ARG A 21 16.89 1.81 -5.34
N LEU A 22 16.60 0.73 -4.64
CA LEU A 22 15.51 0.68 -3.65
C LEU A 22 15.73 1.71 -2.53
N VAL A 23 16.96 1.75 -1.98
CA VAL A 23 17.33 2.71 -0.92
C VAL A 23 17.37 4.14 -1.44
N GLY A 24 18.03 4.37 -2.59
CA GLY A 24 18.13 5.70 -3.20
C GLY A 24 16.75 6.29 -3.48
N THR A 25 15.84 5.52 -4.05
CA THR A 25 14.46 5.97 -4.28
C THR A 25 13.72 6.30 -2.97
N ALA A 26 13.90 5.51 -1.91
CA ALA A 26 13.26 5.80 -0.63
C ALA A 26 13.81 7.08 0.02
N LEU A 27 15.10 7.32 -0.06
CA LEU A 27 15.74 8.55 0.42
C LEU A 27 15.32 9.76 -0.41
N ALA A 28 15.30 9.65 -1.74
CA ALA A 28 14.82 10.70 -2.62
C ALA A 28 13.35 11.05 -2.37
N ALA A 29 12.49 10.05 -2.11
CA ALA A 29 11.09 10.27 -1.74
C ALA A 29 10.98 11.03 -0.40
N GLU A 30 11.79 10.66 0.60
CA GLU A 30 11.85 11.38 1.89
C GLU A 30 12.29 12.83 1.71
N GLU A 31 13.29 13.10 0.85
CA GLU A 31 13.82 14.43 0.56
C GLU A 31 12.82 15.27 -0.24
N ALA A 32 12.17 14.70 -1.23
CA ALA A 32 11.15 15.35 -2.06
C ALA A 32 9.82 15.63 -1.34
N GLY A 33 9.69 15.20 -0.06
CA GLY A 33 8.54 15.52 0.77
C GLY A 33 7.36 14.56 0.62
N PHE A 34 7.58 13.35 0.10
CA PHE A 34 6.55 12.31 0.15
C PHE A 34 6.31 11.86 1.60
N ASP A 35 5.05 11.59 1.94
CA ASP A 35 4.66 11.11 3.26
C ASP A 35 5.02 9.64 3.46
N SER A 36 4.98 8.82 2.39
CA SER A 36 5.16 7.37 2.50
C SER A 36 5.78 6.70 1.27
N GLY A 37 6.57 5.65 1.53
CA GLY A 37 7.14 4.75 0.54
C GLY A 37 6.51 3.35 0.65
N TRP A 38 6.13 2.74 -0.47
CA TRP A 38 5.34 1.53 -0.52
C TRP A 38 5.99 0.43 -1.35
N VAL A 39 6.12 -0.75 -0.79
CA VAL A 39 6.59 -1.95 -1.49
C VAL A 39 5.42 -2.85 -1.89
N THR A 40 5.63 -3.69 -2.90
CA THR A 40 4.64 -4.65 -3.39
C THR A 40 4.89 -6.02 -2.78
N ASP A 41 3.82 -6.80 -2.59
CA ASP A 41 3.86 -8.14 -2.02
C ASP A 41 3.53 -9.23 -3.04
N HIS A 42 4.48 -10.12 -3.23
CA HIS A 42 4.37 -11.49 -3.72
C HIS A 42 5.49 -12.31 -3.09
N LEU A 43 5.26 -13.60 -2.84
CA LEU A 43 6.22 -14.51 -2.22
C LEU A 43 6.81 -15.48 -3.23
N LEU A 44 5.96 -16.12 -4.04
CA LEU A 44 6.34 -17.10 -5.05
C LEU A 44 5.53 -16.84 -6.31
N ALA A 45 6.09 -16.08 -7.26
CA ALA A 45 5.41 -15.82 -8.51
C ALA A 45 5.33 -17.11 -9.36
N PRO A 46 4.12 -17.53 -9.78
CA PRO A 46 3.97 -18.61 -10.74
C PRO A 46 4.65 -18.26 -12.08
N PRO A 47 5.07 -19.26 -12.89
CA PRO A 47 5.81 -19.02 -14.14
C PRO A 47 5.14 -18.03 -15.10
N GLU A 48 3.82 -18.04 -15.20
CA GLU A 48 3.03 -17.13 -16.03
C GLU A 48 3.11 -15.66 -15.59
N HIS A 49 3.51 -15.42 -14.35
CA HIS A 49 3.69 -14.08 -13.78
C HIS A 49 5.15 -13.73 -13.46
N ALA A 50 6.09 -14.65 -13.79
CA ALA A 50 7.50 -14.46 -13.47
C ALA A 50 8.13 -13.25 -14.17
N GLY A 51 7.66 -12.87 -15.37
CA GLY A 51 8.11 -11.66 -16.06
C GLY A 51 7.83 -10.36 -15.31
N ILE A 52 6.86 -10.38 -14.39
CA ILE A 52 6.48 -9.19 -13.60
C ILE A 52 7.00 -9.31 -12.16
N TYR A 53 6.78 -10.46 -11.52
CA TYR A 53 7.00 -10.66 -10.09
C TYR A 53 8.11 -11.68 -9.77
N GLY A 54 8.80 -12.23 -10.78
CA GLY A 54 9.85 -13.22 -10.59
C GLY A 54 11.07 -12.70 -9.83
N SER A 55 11.38 -11.41 -10.00
CA SER A 55 12.38 -10.71 -9.19
C SER A 55 11.67 -9.78 -8.22
N ILE A 56 11.42 -10.23 -6.99
CA ILE A 56 10.77 -9.43 -5.94
C ILE A 56 11.43 -9.68 -4.59
N ALA A 57 11.74 -8.61 -3.87
CA ALA A 57 12.20 -8.69 -2.49
C ALA A 57 10.99 -8.80 -1.54
N GLU A 58 11.08 -9.68 -0.54
CA GLU A 58 10.01 -9.88 0.44
C GLU A 58 9.69 -8.56 1.16
N PRO A 59 8.41 -8.15 1.21
CA PRO A 59 8.06 -6.79 1.60
C PRO A 59 8.41 -6.45 3.06
N LEU A 60 8.12 -7.31 4.02
CA LEU A 60 8.35 -6.98 5.43
C LEU A 60 9.84 -6.94 5.78
N VAL A 61 10.65 -7.80 5.16
CA VAL A 61 12.12 -7.74 5.25
C VAL A 61 12.64 -6.44 4.64
N SER A 62 12.12 -6.07 3.45
CA SER A 62 12.46 -4.81 2.79
C SER A 62 12.13 -3.60 3.63
N LEU A 63 10.94 -3.57 4.27
CA LEU A 63 10.55 -2.47 5.17
C LEU A 63 11.48 -2.35 6.38
N GLY A 64 11.92 -3.48 6.97
CA GLY A 64 12.88 -3.48 8.08
C GLY A 64 14.22 -2.85 7.68
N PHE A 65 14.70 -3.18 6.49
CA PHE A 65 15.93 -2.61 5.93
C PHE A 65 15.78 -1.10 5.63
N LEU A 66 14.68 -0.69 4.99
CA LEU A 66 14.38 0.71 4.69
C LEU A 66 14.15 1.54 5.96
N ALA A 67 13.55 0.98 7.00
CA ALA A 67 13.35 1.64 8.28
C ALA A 67 14.66 2.08 8.95
N ALA A 68 15.74 1.30 8.74
CA ALA A 68 17.07 1.65 9.22
C ALA A 68 17.79 2.71 8.36
N ARG A 69 17.31 2.96 7.15
CA ARG A 69 17.94 3.88 6.18
C ARG A 69 17.21 5.23 6.08
N THR A 70 15.93 5.28 6.45
CA THR A 70 15.07 6.47 6.41
C THR A 70 14.80 6.99 7.82
N THR A 71 14.35 8.24 7.94
CA THR A 71 14.13 8.89 9.25
C THR A 71 12.71 9.40 9.46
N ARG A 72 12.01 9.84 8.41
CA ARG A 72 10.67 10.44 8.46
C ARG A 72 9.66 9.69 7.61
N LEU A 73 10.09 9.13 6.48
CA LEU A 73 9.22 8.46 5.51
C LEU A 73 8.42 7.34 6.20
N GLN A 74 7.11 7.38 6.10
CA GLN A 74 6.29 6.23 6.46
C GLN A 74 6.56 5.10 5.47
N LEU A 75 6.53 3.86 5.94
CA LEU A 75 6.88 2.70 5.13
C LEU A 75 5.73 1.70 5.15
N GLY A 76 5.30 1.28 3.96
CA GLY A 76 4.12 0.45 3.81
C GLY A 76 4.21 -0.65 2.76
N VAL A 77 3.24 -1.56 2.80
CA VAL A 77 3.02 -2.59 1.77
C VAL A 77 1.70 -2.31 1.04
N SER A 78 1.76 -2.23 -0.28
CA SER A 78 0.59 -2.02 -1.15
C SER A 78 0.43 -3.19 -2.15
N ALA A 79 -0.26 -4.28 -1.73
CA ALA A 79 -0.86 -4.57 -0.43
C ALA A 79 -0.34 -5.91 0.11
N LEU A 80 -0.19 -6.01 1.43
CA LEU A 80 0.20 -7.24 2.12
C LEU A 80 -0.92 -8.28 2.03
N VAL A 81 -0.63 -9.44 1.47
CA VAL A 81 -1.59 -10.55 1.35
C VAL A 81 -1.50 -11.42 2.61
N VAL A 82 -2.22 -11.00 3.65
CA VAL A 82 -2.20 -11.66 4.97
C VAL A 82 -2.52 -13.16 4.90
N PRO A 83 -3.54 -13.62 4.12
CA PRO A 83 -3.91 -15.04 4.11
C PRO A 83 -2.87 -16.00 3.52
N GLN A 84 -1.83 -15.50 2.88
CA GLN A 84 -0.70 -16.32 2.39
C GLN A 84 0.31 -16.67 3.49
N ARG A 85 0.15 -16.13 4.69
CA ARG A 85 1.10 -16.25 5.80
C ARG A 85 0.40 -16.76 7.06
N ASN A 86 1.19 -17.19 8.04
CA ASN A 86 0.64 -17.39 9.37
C ASN A 86 0.19 -16.02 9.97
N PRO A 87 -1.09 -15.84 10.30
CA PRO A 87 -1.62 -14.55 10.75
C PRO A 87 -0.94 -13.97 12.00
N LEU A 88 -0.55 -14.82 12.95
CA LEU A 88 0.13 -14.39 14.18
C LEU A 88 1.59 -13.96 13.91
N VAL A 89 2.25 -14.62 12.94
CA VAL A 89 3.59 -14.22 12.52
C VAL A 89 3.54 -12.85 11.87
N VAL A 90 2.54 -12.58 11.00
CA VAL A 90 2.33 -11.25 10.40
C VAL A 90 2.12 -10.19 11.48
N LEU A 91 1.28 -10.46 12.48
CA LEU A 91 1.05 -9.54 13.58
C LEU A 91 2.36 -9.24 14.32
N LYS A 92 3.15 -10.28 14.65
CA LYS A 92 4.47 -10.12 15.27
C LYS A 92 5.44 -9.33 14.43
N GLN A 93 5.47 -9.55 13.11
CA GLN A 93 6.33 -8.81 12.19
C GLN A 93 5.96 -7.32 12.13
N LEU A 94 4.66 -7.00 12.01
CA LEU A 94 4.20 -5.61 11.99
C LEU A 94 4.49 -4.87 13.30
N THR A 95 4.30 -5.51 14.45
CA THR A 95 4.65 -4.90 15.74
C THR A 95 6.15 -4.71 15.94
N THR A 96 6.96 -5.63 15.40
CA THR A 96 8.41 -5.48 15.40
C THR A 96 8.86 -4.35 14.49
N LEU A 97 8.25 -4.24 13.31
CA LEU A 97 8.52 -3.14 12.36
C LEU A 97 8.09 -1.77 12.93
N ASP A 98 6.95 -1.70 13.63
CA ASP A 98 6.53 -0.49 14.34
C ASP A 98 7.59 -0.01 15.34
N PHE A 99 8.09 -0.95 16.15
CA PHE A 99 9.19 -0.67 17.10
C PHE A 99 10.48 -0.23 16.39
N LEU A 100 10.94 -0.96 15.37
CA LEU A 100 12.19 -0.66 14.67
C LEU A 100 12.13 0.66 13.86
N SER A 101 10.98 0.96 13.28
CA SER A 101 10.76 2.18 12.51
C SER A 101 10.42 3.40 13.37
N LYS A 102 10.25 3.23 14.68
CA LYS A 102 9.76 4.28 15.60
C LYS A 102 8.36 4.79 15.22
N GLY A 103 7.44 3.86 14.92
CA GLY A 103 6.04 4.15 14.64
C GLY A 103 5.73 4.63 13.21
N ARG A 104 6.64 4.40 12.24
CA ARG A 104 6.47 4.84 10.84
C ARG A 104 5.83 3.80 9.92
N ILE A 105 5.35 2.67 10.45
CA ILE A 105 4.74 1.64 9.62
C ILE A 105 3.27 1.96 9.36
N VAL A 106 2.89 1.80 8.09
CA VAL A 106 1.53 1.79 7.58
C VAL A 106 1.39 0.59 6.64
N THR A 107 0.25 -0.08 6.61
CA THR A 107 0.15 -1.29 5.77
C THR A 107 -1.24 -1.41 5.17
N ALA A 108 -1.32 -1.45 3.85
CA ALA A 108 -2.54 -1.86 3.17
C ALA A 108 -2.59 -3.39 3.12
N VAL A 109 -3.67 -3.97 3.63
CA VAL A 109 -3.88 -5.42 3.67
C VAL A 109 -4.90 -5.86 2.64
N ALA A 110 -4.70 -7.04 2.04
CA ALA A 110 -5.58 -7.61 1.03
C ALA A 110 -5.83 -9.10 1.25
N ALA A 111 -6.92 -9.60 0.66
CA ALA A 111 -7.22 -11.03 0.67
C ALA A 111 -6.35 -11.82 -0.33
N GLY A 112 -5.81 -11.17 -1.36
CA GLY A 112 -5.06 -11.81 -2.44
C GLY A 112 -5.94 -12.23 -3.62
N TRP A 113 -5.30 -12.40 -4.79
CA TRP A 113 -5.98 -12.72 -6.05
C TRP A 113 -5.35 -13.88 -6.83
N MET A 114 -4.08 -14.19 -6.56
CA MET A 114 -3.29 -15.14 -7.34
C MET A 114 -3.40 -16.56 -6.76
N GLU A 115 -4.39 -17.33 -7.23
CA GLU A 115 -4.70 -18.65 -6.69
C GLU A 115 -3.52 -19.62 -6.74
N ASN A 116 -2.75 -19.63 -7.85
CA ASN A 116 -1.58 -20.48 -7.98
C ASN A 116 -0.50 -20.19 -6.94
N GLU A 117 -0.30 -18.93 -6.55
CA GLU A 117 0.62 -18.56 -5.47
C GLU A 117 0.14 -19.11 -4.12
N PHE A 118 -1.16 -19.05 -3.83
CA PHE A 118 -1.73 -19.66 -2.63
C PHE A 118 -1.46 -21.18 -2.59
N ALA A 119 -1.67 -21.87 -3.71
CA ALA A 119 -1.42 -23.30 -3.82
C ALA A 119 0.05 -23.64 -3.55
N LEU A 120 0.99 -22.88 -4.11
CA LEU A 120 2.44 -23.04 -3.87
C LEU A 120 2.82 -22.86 -2.39
N LEU A 121 2.14 -21.95 -1.71
CA LEU A 121 2.36 -21.65 -0.29
C LEU A 121 1.59 -22.58 0.67
N GLY A 122 0.76 -23.49 0.15
CA GLY A 122 -0.12 -24.32 0.97
C GLY A 122 -1.19 -23.51 1.72
N ALA A 123 -1.55 -22.33 1.21
CA ALA A 123 -2.53 -21.43 1.81
C ALA A 123 -3.92 -21.62 1.18
N ASP A 124 -4.97 -21.41 1.99
CA ASP A 124 -6.35 -21.60 1.58
C ASP A 124 -6.87 -20.38 0.78
N PHE A 125 -6.94 -20.54 -0.54
CA PHE A 125 -7.46 -19.49 -1.43
C PHE A 125 -8.96 -19.30 -1.30
N GLU A 126 -9.74 -20.37 -1.10
CA GLU A 126 -11.19 -20.30 -1.04
C GLU A 126 -11.67 -19.48 0.16
N HIS A 127 -11.03 -19.65 1.31
CA HIS A 127 -11.40 -18.98 2.55
C HIS A 127 -10.56 -17.72 2.84
N ARG A 128 -9.72 -17.24 1.92
CA ARG A 128 -8.82 -16.08 2.12
C ARG A 128 -9.51 -14.83 2.65
N GLY A 129 -10.76 -14.59 2.23
CA GLY A 129 -11.55 -13.46 2.72
C GLY A 129 -11.97 -13.60 4.18
N ARG A 130 -12.29 -14.82 4.64
CA ARG A 130 -12.59 -15.12 6.03
C ARG A 130 -11.33 -14.94 6.89
N THR A 131 -10.23 -15.52 6.45
CA THR A 131 -8.92 -15.40 7.12
C THR A 131 -8.52 -13.95 7.32
N LEU A 132 -8.69 -13.08 6.30
CA LEU A 132 -8.42 -11.65 6.45
C LEU A 132 -9.37 -10.99 7.47
N ASN A 133 -10.65 -11.32 7.47
CA ASN A 133 -11.61 -10.76 8.44
C ASN A 133 -11.25 -11.13 9.89
N GLU A 134 -10.87 -12.37 10.11
CA GLU A 134 -10.46 -12.88 11.42
C GLU A 134 -9.17 -12.18 11.87
N TRP A 135 -8.20 -12.07 10.97
CA TRP A 135 -6.95 -11.38 11.26
C TRP A 135 -7.16 -9.90 11.63
N LEU A 136 -8.02 -9.18 10.90
CA LEU A 136 -8.30 -7.77 11.20
C LEU A 136 -8.89 -7.60 12.62
N ARG A 137 -9.74 -8.53 13.07
CA ARG A 137 -10.28 -8.48 14.43
C ARG A 137 -9.19 -8.78 15.48
N VAL A 138 -8.36 -9.80 15.23
CA VAL A 138 -7.24 -10.14 16.11
C VAL A 138 -6.25 -8.98 16.19
N ALA A 139 -5.89 -8.37 15.07
CA ALA A 139 -4.96 -7.24 15.01
C ALA A 139 -5.50 -6.03 15.80
N ALA A 140 -6.77 -5.67 15.60
CA ALA A 140 -7.39 -4.57 16.35
C ALA A 140 -7.34 -4.82 17.86
N SER A 141 -7.77 -6.00 18.32
CA SER A 141 -7.73 -6.37 19.74
C SER A 141 -6.30 -6.43 20.29
N ALA A 142 -5.35 -6.96 19.51
CA ALA A 142 -3.96 -7.03 19.93
C ALA A 142 -3.33 -5.64 20.09
N PHE A 143 -3.58 -4.74 19.15
CA PHE A 143 -3.02 -3.39 19.19
C PHE A 143 -3.57 -2.54 20.35
N GLU A 144 -4.78 -2.82 20.83
CA GLU A 144 -5.32 -2.19 22.03
C GLU A 144 -4.69 -2.71 23.33
N GLN A 145 -4.21 -3.96 23.34
CA GLN A 145 -3.74 -4.66 24.55
C GLN A 145 -2.22 -4.73 24.68
N MET A 146 -1.45 -4.32 23.66
CA MET A 146 0.01 -4.47 23.65
C MET A 146 0.76 -3.47 24.51
N PRO A 147 1.87 -3.91 25.17
CA PRO A 147 2.34 -5.28 25.26
C PRO A 147 1.44 -6.09 26.21
N GLY A 148 1.09 -7.32 25.84
CA GLY A 148 0.15 -8.07 26.64
C GLY A 148 -0.02 -9.54 26.27
N LEU A 149 -0.84 -10.20 27.07
CA LEU A 149 -1.22 -11.58 26.89
C LEU A 149 -2.40 -11.66 25.92
N LEU A 150 -2.19 -12.31 24.79
CA LEU A 150 -3.25 -12.64 23.84
C LEU A 150 -3.79 -14.03 24.11
N ARG A 151 -5.11 -14.19 24.03
CA ARG A 151 -5.82 -15.45 24.24
C ARG A 151 -6.45 -15.91 22.94
N PHE A 152 -6.26 -17.19 22.64
CA PHE A 152 -6.80 -17.90 21.50
C PHE A 152 -7.41 -19.21 21.96
N ASP A 153 -8.24 -19.84 21.14
CA ASP A 153 -8.78 -21.17 21.46
C ASP A 153 -7.67 -22.23 21.63
N SER A 154 -6.53 -22.05 20.93
CA SER A 154 -5.35 -22.91 21.00
C SER A 154 -4.44 -22.64 22.21
N GLY A 155 -4.68 -21.60 23.01
CA GLY A 155 -3.84 -21.23 24.15
C GLY A 155 -3.57 -19.74 24.27
N GLU A 156 -2.60 -19.39 25.09
CA GLU A 156 -2.23 -18.01 25.39
C GLU A 156 -0.80 -17.71 24.93
N GLY A 157 -0.57 -16.47 24.46
CA GLY A 157 0.75 -16.03 24.03
C GLY A 157 1.03 -14.57 24.40
N TRP A 158 2.25 -14.28 24.83
CA TRP A 158 2.67 -12.90 25.11
C TRP A 158 3.14 -12.20 23.83
N LEU A 159 2.52 -11.07 23.48
CA LEU A 159 2.92 -10.26 22.34
C LEU A 159 3.63 -8.97 22.81
N ALA A 160 4.84 -8.77 22.31
CA ALA A 160 5.73 -7.63 22.54
C ALA A 160 6.61 -7.42 21.29
N PRO A 161 7.32 -6.31 21.11
CA PRO A 161 7.45 -5.15 22.00
C PRO A 161 6.19 -4.31 22.13
N ALA A 162 6.22 -3.30 23.01
CA ALA A 162 5.19 -2.29 23.08
C ALA A 162 5.12 -1.51 21.75
N LEU A 163 3.93 -1.12 21.37
CA LEU A 163 3.71 -0.27 20.20
C LEU A 163 4.24 1.14 20.46
N VAL A 164 4.86 1.73 19.45
CA VAL A 164 5.33 3.12 19.49
C VAL A 164 4.17 4.08 19.29
N ARG A 165 3.30 3.75 18.34
CA ARG A 165 2.07 4.52 18.08
C ARG A 165 0.90 3.90 18.86
N PRO A 166 0.12 4.70 19.61
CA PRO A 166 -1.13 4.21 20.20
C PRO A 166 -2.05 3.63 19.10
N GLY A 167 -2.54 2.42 19.32
CA GLY A 167 -3.35 1.70 18.32
C GLY A 167 -2.54 0.98 17.24
N GLY A 168 -1.20 1.02 17.30
CA GLY A 168 -0.30 0.28 16.41
C GLY A 168 -0.13 0.86 15.00
N PRO A 169 0.43 0.05 14.09
CA PRO A 169 0.53 0.39 12.68
C PRO A 169 -0.84 0.71 12.08
N GLU A 170 -0.92 1.76 11.29
CA GLU A 170 -2.17 2.08 10.61
C GLU A 170 -2.47 1.03 9.53
N LEU A 171 -3.64 0.40 9.62
CA LEU A 171 -4.09 -0.61 8.67
C LEU A 171 -5.03 0.01 7.64
N TRP A 172 -4.64 -0.02 6.38
CA TRP A 172 -5.49 0.29 5.24
C TRP A 172 -6.06 -1.01 4.66
N VAL A 173 -7.16 -0.93 3.93
CA VAL A 173 -7.73 -2.10 3.25
C VAL A 173 -7.69 -1.90 1.75
N ALA A 174 -6.98 -2.79 1.05
CA ALA A 174 -6.82 -2.72 -0.39
C ALA A 174 -7.84 -3.61 -1.13
N GLY A 175 -8.23 -3.17 -2.32
CA GLY A 175 -9.11 -3.86 -3.25
C GLY A 175 -10.34 -3.04 -3.62
N ILE A 176 -11.18 -3.62 -4.50
CA ILE A 176 -12.32 -2.95 -5.14
C ILE A 176 -13.64 -3.74 -5.03
N SER A 177 -13.68 -4.76 -4.17
CA SER A 177 -14.91 -5.55 -3.97
C SER A 177 -15.82 -4.95 -2.91
N PRO A 178 -17.14 -5.26 -2.90
CA PRO A 178 -18.04 -4.85 -1.82
C PRO A 178 -17.59 -5.30 -0.43
N GLN A 179 -16.92 -6.46 -0.33
CA GLN A 179 -16.34 -6.94 0.92
C GLN A 179 -15.17 -6.07 1.39
N THR A 180 -14.42 -5.47 0.45
CA THR A 180 -13.35 -4.53 0.75
C THR A 180 -13.88 -3.28 1.44
N LEU A 181 -15.00 -2.70 0.97
CA LEU A 181 -15.61 -1.52 1.60
C LEU A 181 -16.07 -1.80 3.03
N ARG A 182 -16.62 -3.01 3.29
CA ARG A 182 -16.97 -3.42 4.66
C ARG A 182 -15.76 -3.47 5.59
N ARG A 183 -14.62 -3.98 5.11
CA ARG A 183 -13.35 -4.02 5.87
C ARG A 183 -12.76 -2.63 6.05
N ALA A 184 -12.77 -1.81 5.00
CA ALA A 184 -12.29 -0.43 5.06
C ALA A 184 -13.07 0.42 6.07
N ALA A 185 -14.38 0.17 6.22
CA ALA A 185 -15.18 0.80 7.26
C ALA A 185 -14.74 0.40 8.69
N LEU A 186 -14.13 -0.76 8.89
CA LEU A 186 -13.56 -1.15 10.19
C LEU A 186 -12.25 -0.41 10.49
N THR A 187 -11.35 -0.31 9.51
CA THR A 187 -10.03 0.32 9.70
C THR A 187 -10.05 1.82 9.51
N GLY A 188 -10.99 2.36 8.75
CA GLY A 188 -11.12 3.78 8.44
C GLY A 188 -10.33 4.24 7.21
N VAL A 189 -9.61 3.35 6.52
CA VAL A 189 -8.87 3.72 5.31
C VAL A 189 -9.06 2.69 4.20
N TRP A 190 -9.53 3.18 3.05
CA TRP A 190 -9.65 2.39 1.82
C TRP A 190 -8.52 2.73 0.85
N HIS A 191 -7.88 1.68 0.32
CA HIS A 191 -6.77 1.77 -0.64
C HIS A 191 -7.14 1.05 -1.96
N PRO A 192 -7.99 1.66 -2.81
CA PRO A 192 -8.32 1.08 -4.11
C PRO A 192 -7.13 1.15 -5.06
N VAL A 193 -7.09 0.23 -6.01
CA VAL A 193 -6.04 0.17 -7.03
C VAL A 193 -6.64 0.35 -8.40
N ALA A 194 -6.09 1.29 -9.18
CA ALA A 194 -6.34 1.44 -10.61
C ALA A 194 -7.83 1.61 -11.01
N LEU A 195 -8.61 2.34 -10.22
CA LEU A 195 -9.96 2.77 -10.60
C LEU A 195 -9.93 4.24 -11.08
N PRO A 196 -10.60 4.58 -12.20
CA PRO A 196 -10.82 5.97 -12.57
C PRO A 196 -11.77 6.67 -11.58
N PRO A 197 -11.72 8.02 -11.46
CA PRO A 197 -12.51 8.77 -10.47
C PRO A 197 -14.03 8.52 -10.55
N ASP A 198 -14.57 8.36 -11.76
CA ASP A 198 -16.01 8.13 -12.00
C ASP A 198 -16.48 6.78 -11.47
N GLU A 199 -15.66 5.73 -11.59
CA GLU A 199 -15.95 4.41 -11.03
C GLU A 199 -15.70 4.36 -9.51
N LEU A 200 -14.77 5.17 -9.02
CA LEU A 200 -14.44 5.24 -7.60
C LEU A 200 -15.51 5.98 -6.80
N ARG A 201 -16.12 7.05 -7.35
CA ARG A 201 -17.11 7.89 -6.68
C ARG A 201 -18.25 7.12 -5.99
N PRO A 202 -19.01 6.24 -6.67
CA PRO A 202 -20.12 5.53 -6.02
C PRO A 202 -19.65 4.60 -4.89
N MET A 203 -18.46 4.02 -5.00
CA MET A 203 -17.89 3.16 -3.96
C MET A 203 -17.44 3.98 -2.74
N LEU A 204 -16.89 5.17 -2.96
CA LEU A 204 -16.51 6.11 -1.90
C LEU A 204 -17.76 6.60 -1.15
N GLU A 205 -18.82 6.94 -1.85
CA GLU A 205 -20.10 7.33 -1.25
C GLU A 205 -20.68 6.18 -0.41
N GLU A 206 -20.66 4.94 -0.91
CA GLU A 206 -21.07 3.77 -0.13
C GLU A 206 -20.21 3.58 1.12
N LEU A 207 -18.89 3.74 1.02
CA LEU A 207 -18.00 3.65 2.18
C LEU A 207 -18.35 4.70 3.23
N ARG A 208 -18.54 5.95 2.83
CA ARG A 208 -18.86 7.07 3.74
C ARG A 208 -20.24 6.97 4.36
N THR A 209 -21.19 6.27 3.73
CA THR A 209 -22.45 5.90 4.40
C THR A 209 -22.23 4.97 5.59
N ARG A 210 -21.21 4.10 5.53
CA ARG A 210 -20.86 3.15 6.60
C ARG A 210 -19.98 3.78 7.68
N ARG A 211 -19.04 4.62 7.25
CA ARG A 211 -18.09 5.33 8.10
C ARG A 211 -17.76 6.70 7.50
N PRO A 212 -18.41 7.79 7.97
CA PRO A 212 -18.29 9.13 7.37
C PRO A 212 -16.87 9.70 7.35
N ASP A 213 -16.04 9.36 8.34
CA ASP A 213 -14.65 9.81 8.51
C ASP A 213 -13.63 8.93 7.77
N SER A 214 -14.08 8.00 6.91
CA SER A 214 -13.16 7.15 6.15
C SER A 214 -12.32 7.96 5.18
N ARG A 215 -11.01 7.69 5.18
CA ARG A 215 -10.07 8.21 4.18
C ARG A 215 -9.98 7.26 2.99
N VAL A 216 -9.78 7.84 1.81
CA VAL A 216 -9.65 7.12 0.55
C VAL A 216 -8.36 7.55 -0.14
N ILE A 217 -7.40 6.65 -0.24
CA ILE A 217 -6.07 6.91 -0.77
C ILE A 217 -5.76 5.87 -1.86
N PRO A 218 -6.14 6.14 -3.12
CA PRO A 218 -5.93 5.20 -4.23
C PRO A 218 -4.46 5.03 -4.59
N ARG A 219 -4.12 3.83 -5.08
CA ARG A 219 -2.88 3.60 -5.84
C ARG A 219 -3.15 3.92 -7.30
N VAL A 220 -2.41 4.88 -7.85
CA VAL A 220 -2.56 5.38 -9.23
C VAL A 220 -1.24 5.27 -9.97
N SER A 221 -1.26 4.77 -11.21
CA SER A 221 -0.10 4.84 -12.10
C SER A 221 -0.12 6.16 -12.87
N ALA A 222 1.00 6.90 -12.81
CA ALA A 222 1.19 8.18 -13.48
C ALA A 222 2.50 8.13 -14.28
N TYR A 223 2.41 8.26 -15.61
CA TYR A 223 3.54 8.11 -16.53
C TYR A 223 3.77 9.39 -17.31
N PHE A 224 4.99 9.93 -17.27
CA PHE A 224 5.35 11.09 -18.06
C PHE A 224 5.52 10.71 -19.54
N GLN A 225 4.77 11.38 -20.40
CA GLN A 225 4.78 11.27 -21.86
C GLN A 225 4.52 12.65 -22.46
N ASP A 226 4.92 12.84 -23.72
CA ASP A 226 4.71 14.13 -24.40
C ASP A 226 3.22 14.35 -24.75
N GLU A 227 2.53 13.28 -25.17
CA GLU A 227 1.12 13.33 -25.54
C GLU A 227 0.20 12.77 -24.46
N PRO A 228 -0.93 13.44 -24.17
CA PRO A 228 -1.93 12.95 -23.22
C PRO A 228 -2.53 11.62 -23.65
N ARG A 229 -2.54 10.64 -22.75
CA ARG A 229 -3.17 9.35 -22.99
C ARG A 229 -3.99 8.93 -21.77
N ARG A 230 -5.25 8.55 -22.04
CA ARG A 230 -6.07 7.80 -21.09
C ARG A 230 -6.05 6.33 -21.49
N GLY A 231 -6.01 5.45 -20.52
CA GLY A 231 -6.11 4.05 -20.84
C GLY A 231 -5.68 3.16 -19.68
N VAL A 232 -5.25 1.98 -20.05
CA VAL A 232 -4.73 0.99 -19.13
C VAL A 232 -3.22 0.84 -19.35
N ASP A 233 -2.51 0.50 -18.29
CA ASP A 233 -1.11 0.08 -18.36
C ASP A 233 -1.00 -1.31 -19.03
N GLU A 234 0.20 -1.81 -19.22
CA GLU A 234 0.47 -3.12 -19.82
C GLU A 234 -0.21 -4.29 -19.07
N ARG A 235 -0.67 -4.05 -17.85
CA ARG A 235 -1.38 -5.02 -17.00
C ARG A 235 -2.90 -4.83 -17.05
N GLY A 236 -3.41 -4.00 -17.97
CA GLY A 236 -4.83 -3.70 -18.09
C GLY A 236 -5.41 -2.85 -16.95
N ARG A 237 -4.56 -2.15 -16.15
CA ARG A 237 -4.98 -1.31 -15.04
C ARG A 237 -5.03 0.15 -15.47
N TYR A 238 -6.01 0.89 -14.97
CA TYR A 238 -6.13 2.31 -15.26
C TYR A 238 -4.84 3.07 -14.91
N ALA A 239 -4.37 3.88 -15.84
CA ALA A 239 -3.18 4.70 -15.70
C ALA A 239 -3.41 6.06 -16.36
N VAL A 240 -2.73 7.07 -15.82
CA VAL A 240 -2.69 8.43 -16.37
C VAL A 240 -1.32 8.64 -17.00
N ALA A 241 -1.28 8.99 -18.28
CA ALA A 241 -0.02 9.26 -18.97
C ALA A 241 -0.10 10.57 -19.75
N GLY A 242 0.94 11.40 -19.66
CA GLY A 242 0.97 12.69 -20.33
C GLY A 242 2.00 13.66 -19.75
N PRO A 243 1.96 14.93 -20.18
CA PRO A 243 2.77 15.99 -19.56
C PRO A 243 2.31 16.29 -18.13
N PRO A 244 3.14 16.97 -17.30
CA PRO A 244 2.87 17.21 -15.89
C PRO A 244 1.51 17.83 -15.59
N GLU A 245 1.12 18.83 -16.36
CA GLU A 245 -0.16 19.54 -16.22
C GLU A 245 -1.37 18.62 -16.48
N TRP A 246 -1.26 17.69 -17.42
CA TRP A 246 -2.28 16.69 -17.67
C TRP A 246 -2.40 15.68 -16.53
N ILE A 247 -1.25 15.22 -15.99
CA ILE A 247 -1.22 14.32 -14.83
C ILE A 247 -1.85 15.03 -13.64
N ALA A 248 -1.49 16.29 -13.37
CA ALA A 248 -2.04 17.08 -12.28
C ALA A 248 -3.58 17.22 -12.40
N GLU A 249 -4.10 17.57 -13.58
CA GLU A 249 -5.55 17.67 -13.83
C GLU A 249 -6.27 16.34 -13.56
N ARG A 250 -5.68 15.22 -13.97
CA ARG A 250 -6.28 13.88 -13.73
C ARG A 250 -6.24 13.46 -12.27
N LEU A 251 -5.20 13.83 -11.54
CA LEU A 251 -5.11 13.58 -10.09
C LEU A 251 -6.05 14.52 -9.31
N ALA A 252 -6.20 15.77 -9.74
CA ALA A 252 -7.19 16.67 -9.15
C ALA A 252 -8.62 16.12 -9.23
N ALA A 253 -8.97 15.41 -10.30
CA ALA A 253 -10.27 14.75 -10.41
C ALA A 253 -10.53 13.68 -9.32
N TYR A 254 -9.49 13.05 -8.77
CA TYR A 254 -9.64 12.18 -7.58
C TYR A 254 -9.90 13.00 -6.31
N VAL A 255 -9.25 14.15 -6.16
CA VAL A 255 -9.51 15.08 -5.03
C VAL A 255 -10.95 15.57 -5.10
N ASP A 256 -11.44 15.93 -6.27
CA ASP A 256 -12.82 16.39 -6.51
C ASP A 256 -13.88 15.35 -6.15
N VAL A 257 -13.58 14.06 -6.32
CA VAL A 257 -14.49 12.99 -5.87
C VAL A 257 -14.33 12.68 -4.38
N GLY A 258 -13.36 13.28 -3.69
CA GLY A 258 -13.17 13.20 -2.26
C GLY A 258 -12.07 12.23 -1.81
N CYS A 259 -11.07 11.96 -2.63
CA CYS A 259 -9.86 11.24 -2.18
C CYS A 259 -9.00 12.12 -1.28
N ASP A 260 -8.36 11.50 -0.30
CA ASP A 260 -7.56 12.17 0.73
C ASP A 260 -6.05 12.11 0.41
N GLY A 261 -5.67 11.61 -0.76
CA GLY A 261 -4.30 11.49 -1.22
C GLY A 261 -4.12 10.41 -2.26
N PHE A 262 -2.85 10.04 -2.51
CA PHE A 262 -2.46 9.05 -3.52
C PHE A 262 -1.24 8.24 -3.08
N VAL A 263 -1.16 7.00 -3.55
CA VAL A 263 0.10 6.27 -3.67
C VAL A 263 0.40 6.14 -5.15
N VAL A 264 1.40 6.91 -5.63
CA VAL A 264 1.70 6.98 -7.06
C VAL A 264 2.73 5.94 -7.47
N ASN A 265 2.50 5.31 -8.62
CA ASN A 265 3.49 4.53 -9.33
C ASN A 265 4.00 5.37 -10.52
N LEU A 266 5.28 5.73 -10.46
CA LEU A 266 5.96 6.53 -11.50
C LEU A 266 6.79 5.66 -12.44
N ASP A 267 6.28 4.48 -12.82
CA ASP A 267 7.02 3.51 -13.62
C ASP A 267 8.31 3.03 -12.92
N TYR A 268 8.11 2.41 -11.77
CA TYR A 268 9.19 2.01 -10.86
C TYR A 268 10.26 1.13 -11.52
N ASP A 269 9.96 0.41 -12.58
CA ASP A 269 10.90 -0.51 -13.25
C ASP A 269 11.65 0.13 -14.45
N ALA A 270 11.22 1.31 -14.93
CA ALA A 270 11.92 2.02 -15.98
C ALA A 270 13.17 2.77 -15.47
N PRO A 271 14.17 3.06 -16.35
CA PRO A 271 15.29 3.93 -16.02
C PRO A 271 14.83 5.34 -15.62
N GLY A 272 15.61 6.05 -14.79
CA GLY A 272 15.34 7.44 -14.42
C GLY A 272 14.14 7.62 -13.48
N LEU A 273 13.90 6.65 -12.58
CA LEU A 273 12.82 6.76 -11.59
C LEU A 273 13.00 7.97 -10.67
N GLU A 274 14.22 8.28 -10.24
CA GLU A 274 14.49 9.44 -9.38
C GLU A 274 14.20 10.76 -10.11
N ASP A 275 14.57 10.89 -11.38
CA ASP A 275 14.24 12.08 -12.18
C ASP A 275 12.71 12.27 -12.29
N ARG A 276 11.96 11.17 -12.50
CA ARG A 276 10.49 11.23 -12.54
C ARG A 276 9.88 11.56 -11.19
N LEU A 277 10.48 11.08 -10.09
CA LEU A 277 10.07 11.43 -8.73
C LEU A 277 10.20 12.94 -8.50
N TRP A 278 11.36 13.51 -8.79
CA TRP A 278 11.59 14.94 -8.65
C TRP A 278 10.69 15.76 -9.57
N ARG A 279 10.55 15.34 -10.83
CA ARG A 279 9.63 15.98 -11.77
C ARG A 279 8.18 15.96 -11.26
N PHE A 280 7.76 14.87 -10.66
CA PHE A 280 6.41 14.76 -10.05
C PHE A 280 6.26 15.71 -8.86
N ALA A 281 7.21 15.73 -7.95
CA ALA A 281 7.21 16.60 -6.78
C ALA A 281 7.21 18.09 -7.16
N GLU A 282 7.98 18.49 -8.17
CA GLU A 282 8.14 19.89 -8.58
C GLU A 282 7.05 20.40 -9.53
N GLN A 283 6.53 19.56 -10.42
CA GLN A 283 5.66 19.99 -11.52
C GLN A 283 4.20 19.51 -11.38
N VAL A 284 3.93 18.45 -10.61
CA VAL A 284 2.57 17.93 -10.43
C VAL A 284 2.00 18.30 -9.07
N VAL A 285 2.73 18.00 -8.00
CA VAL A 285 2.25 18.19 -6.60
C VAL A 285 1.77 19.62 -6.30
N PRO A 286 2.47 20.70 -6.72
CA PRO A 286 2.02 22.06 -6.43
C PRO A 286 0.63 22.41 -6.99
N SER A 287 0.21 21.72 -8.06
CA SER A 287 -1.10 21.94 -8.69
C SER A 287 -2.25 21.14 -8.04
N LEU A 288 -1.95 20.24 -7.09
CA LEU A 288 -2.95 19.42 -6.41
C LEU A 288 -3.53 20.08 -5.15
N GLY A 289 -2.90 21.11 -4.64
CA GLY A 289 -3.23 21.77 -3.37
C GLY A 289 -3.89 23.15 -3.48
N ASN A 290 -4.25 23.59 -4.69
CA ASN A 290 -4.91 24.88 -4.94
C ASN A 290 -6.41 24.70 -5.16
#